data_90dc88aacc69a0fce74565d43dfcd57a
#
_entry.id   90dc88aacc69a0fce74565d43dfcd57a
#
_cell.length_a   1.000
_cell.length_b   1.000
_cell.length_c   1.000
_cell.angle_alpha   90.00
_cell.angle_beta   90.00
_cell.angle_gamma   90.00
#
_symmetry.space_group_name_H-M   'P 1'
#
loop_
_entity.id
_entity.type
_entity.pdbx_description
1 polymer ?
#
loop_
_entity_poly.entity_id
_entity_poly.type
_entity_poly.pdbx_seq_one_letter_code
_entity_poly.pdbx_strand_id
1 'polypeptide(L)'
;MSADKSAPAFDAFDDEREPASASYGHHAVPNSYGRRTGRWVGTLGVVIAIVLGGAFFTVSNIRAREKYELKRDTASIVSALPRVDVMDVKPAPTSQTLMLPGETSAWYRTTIYSRVSGYLNKWLVDIGDRVKKGQILATIDTPDLDSQLDAAKAELNAAEAETKVKESEAEFARTSYDRWRDSPAGVVSVQEREAKKAAFDSSIAQLNAARARVNVDQAKVNGLTSLAAFKSVSAPFDGAITERRVDPGDLVTAGSTASTTPLFVIEQSDRIRVFTSVPQDVAEKLKVGSPVRVVTGGGSGRAYEGQIVRMTGSLDPKARTMRVEADLPNPDYALAPGMYVRTQIQFTRQASMQLPASALIFRSDEPQVAVVGKDDKIEFRNVVIASDDGNSVEISSGVSEGERVALNISSRITNGQKVAVEKTSEAAD
;
A
#
# COMPACT_ATOMS: atom_id res chain seq x y z
N MET A 1 9.30 -14.62 48.22
CA MET A 1 9.82 -13.35 48.80
C MET A 1 8.95 -12.28 48.16
N SER A 2 7.97 -11.92 48.87
CA SER A 2 7.84 -10.80 49.79
C SER A 2 7.51 -9.54 49.03
N ALA A 3 6.32 -9.16 49.09
CA ALA A 3 5.60 -8.14 49.85
C ALA A 3 5.47 -6.86 49.02
N ASP A 4 4.52 -6.01 49.07
CA ASP A 4 3.31 -5.80 49.90
C ASP A 4 2.75 -4.43 49.51
N LYS A 5 1.43 -4.26 49.67
CA LYS A 5 0.70 -3.03 49.99
C LYS A 5 0.62 -1.90 48.94
N SER A 6 -0.46 -1.19 48.73
CA SER A 6 -1.65 -0.91 49.56
C SER A 6 -2.68 -0.12 48.75
N ALA A 7 -3.94 -0.43 48.94
CA ALA A 7 -5.06 0.47 48.64
C ALA A 7 -5.19 1.54 49.79
N PRO A 8 -5.94 2.61 49.60
CA PRO A 8 -7.02 2.83 50.53
C PRO A 8 -8.39 3.13 49.89
N ALA A 9 -9.38 2.55 50.54
CA ALA A 9 -10.78 2.92 50.50
C ALA A 9 -11.02 4.21 51.33
N PHE A 10 -12.03 4.97 50.96
CA PHE A 10 -12.74 5.93 51.81
C PHE A 10 -14.18 5.92 51.30
N ASP A 11 -15.05 5.41 51.96
CA ASP A 11 -15.84 5.72 53.18
C ASP A 11 -17.13 6.47 52.80
N ALA A 12 -18.21 5.77 53.14
CA ALA A 12 -19.58 6.18 53.14
C ALA A 12 -19.83 7.27 54.20
N PHE A 13 -20.73 8.18 53.95
CA PHE A 13 -21.44 8.95 54.98
C PHE A 13 -22.93 8.90 54.70
N ASP A 14 -23.59 8.04 55.47
CA ASP A 14 -24.97 8.19 55.96
C ASP A 14 -25.06 9.47 56.76
N ASP A 15 -26.12 10.24 56.58
CA ASP A 15 -26.75 10.95 57.71
C ASP A 15 -28.26 11.12 57.45
N GLU A 16 -29.03 10.24 58.11
CA GLU A 16 -30.43 10.41 58.45
C GLU A 16 -30.60 11.63 59.36
N ARG A 17 -31.62 12.41 59.17
CA ARG A 17 -32.39 13.08 60.20
C ARG A 17 -33.77 13.48 59.78
N GLU A 18 -34.75 12.69 60.09
CA GLU A 18 -36.07 13.11 60.59
C GLU A 18 -35.99 13.39 62.08
N PRO A 19 -37.09 13.84 62.75
CA PRO A 19 -38.05 14.89 62.50
C PRO A 19 -38.17 15.82 63.78
N ALA A 20 -38.92 16.86 63.73
CA ALA A 20 -39.41 17.52 64.94
C ALA A 20 -40.80 18.08 64.77
N SER A 21 -41.72 17.39 65.34
CA SER A 21 -43.07 17.82 65.72
C SER A 21 -42.98 18.80 66.91
N ALA A 22 -43.79 19.84 66.87
CA ALA A 22 -44.30 20.55 68.03
C ALA A 22 -45.59 21.25 67.64
N SER A 23 -46.60 20.89 68.00
CA SER A 23 -47.63 20.83 69.04
C SER A 23 -47.76 22.11 69.87
N TYR A 24 -49.01 22.51 70.02
CA TYR A 24 -49.72 23.25 71.05
C TYR A 24 -49.77 24.76 71.01
N GLY A 25 -51.03 25.21 71.12
CA GLY A 25 -51.43 26.46 71.66
C GLY A 25 -52.89 26.79 71.47
N HIS A 26 -53.74 26.06 72.16
CA HIS A 26 -55.09 26.55 72.44
C HIS A 26 -55.07 27.76 73.30
N HIS A 27 -55.78 28.83 72.98
CA HIS A 27 -56.44 29.69 73.96
C HIS A 27 -57.80 30.12 73.52
N ALA A 28 -58.70 29.89 74.45
CA ALA A 28 -60.11 30.10 74.42
C ALA A 28 -60.50 31.56 74.73
N VAL A 29 -61.50 32.00 74.08
CA VAL A 29 -62.63 32.93 74.31
C VAL A 29 -62.58 33.86 75.49
N PRO A 30 -63.07 35.10 75.42
CA PRO A 30 -64.51 35.22 75.83
C PRO A 30 -65.36 36.15 74.93
N ASN A 31 -66.60 35.74 74.98
CA ASN A 31 -67.79 36.38 74.51
C ASN A 31 -68.13 37.68 75.26
N SER A 32 -68.59 38.75 74.58
CA SER A 32 -69.61 39.63 75.13
C SER A 32 -70.18 40.64 74.09
N TYR A 33 -71.43 40.50 73.80
CA TYR A 33 -72.49 41.48 73.59
C TYR A 33 -72.26 42.86 72.93
N GLY A 34 -72.99 43.10 71.85
CA GLY A 34 -73.29 44.40 71.36
C GLY A 34 -74.30 44.41 70.20
N ARG A 35 -75.51 44.54 70.52
CA ARG A 35 -76.74 44.66 69.68
C ARG A 35 -76.81 46.02 68.99
N ARG A 36 -77.30 45.96 67.75
CA ARG A 36 -77.87 47.08 66.97
C ARG A 36 -76.96 47.76 65.98
N THR A 37 -77.18 47.42 64.69
CA THR A 37 -77.61 48.30 63.66
C THR A 37 -77.85 47.46 62.36
N GLY A 38 -79.11 47.01 62.20
CA GLY A 38 -79.53 46.43 60.93
C GLY A 38 -79.94 47.59 60.01
N ARG A 39 -79.61 47.37 58.80
CA ARG A 39 -80.20 47.95 57.56
C ARG A 39 -79.13 48.41 56.52
N TRP A 40 -77.92 48.77 56.89
CA TRP A 40 -76.92 49.19 55.95
C TRP A 40 -75.94 47.98 55.51
N VAL A 41 -75.88 46.92 56.21
CA VAL A 41 -75.05 45.78 55.87
C VAL A 41 -75.62 44.93 54.72
N GLY A 42 -76.94 44.91 54.57
CA GLY A 42 -77.61 44.24 53.48
C GLY A 42 -77.36 44.82 52.09
N THR A 43 -77.36 46.17 52.02
CA THR A 43 -77.07 46.86 50.73
C THR A 43 -75.62 46.76 50.31
N LEU A 44 -74.70 46.80 51.26
CA LEU A 44 -73.24 46.63 50.94
C LEU A 44 -72.93 45.14 50.49
N GLY A 45 -73.62 44.19 51.09
CA GLY A 45 -73.47 42.74 50.69
C GLY A 45 -73.96 42.48 49.28
N VAL A 46 -75.11 43.14 48.89
CA VAL A 46 -75.67 42.99 47.52
C VAL A 46 -74.73 43.67 46.48
N VAL A 47 -74.15 44.81 46.82
CA VAL A 47 -73.24 45.50 45.92
C VAL A 47 -71.97 44.71 45.74
N ILE A 48 -71.41 44.16 46.82
CA ILE A 48 -70.20 43.28 46.76
C ILE A 48 -70.55 42.02 45.99
N ALA A 49 -71.70 41.38 46.15
CA ALA A 49 -72.08 40.17 45.40
C ALA A 49 -72.25 40.49 43.91
N ILE A 50 -72.80 41.69 43.53
CA ILE A 50 -72.91 42.14 42.12
C ILE A 50 -71.54 42.42 41.54
N VAL A 51 -70.62 43.08 42.29
CA VAL A 51 -69.29 43.35 41.85
C VAL A 51 -68.49 42.04 41.70
N LEU A 52 -68.59 41.13 42.67
CA LEU A 52 -67.93 39.80 42.62
C LEU A 52 -68.52 38.95 41.51
N GLY A 53 -69.84 38.92 41.33
CA GLY A 53 -70.52 38.25 40.25
C GLY A 53 -70.15 38.84 38.86
N GLY A 54 -70.09 40.15 38.77
CA GLY A 54 -69.61 40.85 37.54
C GLY A 54 -68.08 40.50 37.27
N ALA A 55 -67.27 40.55 38.30
CA ALA A 55 -65.84 40.15 38.18
C ALA A 55 -65.68 38.70 37.79
N PHE A 56 -66.46 37.84 38.42
CA PHE A 56 -66.45 36.38 38.08
C PHE A 56 -66.92 36.13 36.65
N PHE A 57 -67.99 36.84 36.23
CA PHE A 57 -68.50 36.73 34.86
C PHE A 57 -67.52 37.29 33.81
N THR A 58 -66.86 38.40 34.10
CA THR A 58 -65.83 38.94 33.21
C THR A 58 -64.56 38.01 33.15
N VAL A 59 -64.10 37.56 34.30
CA VAL A 59 -62.92 36.58 34.34
C VAL A 59 -63.29 35.24 33.69
N SER A 60 -64.54 34.77 33.89
CA SER A 60 -65.03 33.54 33.26
C SER A 60 -65.11 33.71 31.73
N ASN A 61 -65.62 34.85 31.25
CA ASN A 61 -65.67 35.18 29.78
C ASN A 61 -64.26 35.32 29.20
N ILE A 62 -63.34 35.98 29.90
CA ILE A 62 -61.94 36.11 29.47
C ILE A 62 -61.32 34.74 29.37
N ARG A 63 -61.44 33.91 30.41
CA ARG A 63 -60.92 32.52 30.41
C ARG A 63 -61.56 31.64 29.34
N ALA A 64 -62.84 31.84 29.07
CA ALA A 64 -63.53 31.12 28.00
C ALA A 64 -63.00 31.55 26.61
N ARG A 65 -62.75 32.83 26.39
CA ARG A 65 -62.16 33.34 25.13
C ARG A 65 -60.72 32.84 24.95
N GLU A 66 -59.89 32.92 25.99
CA GLU A 66 -58.52 32.38 25.95
C GLU A 66 -58.53 30.86 25.66
N LYS A 67 -59.47 30.09 26.25
CA LYS A 67 -59.59 28.67 25.95
C LYS A 67 -60.05 28.39 24.51
N TYR A 68 -60.88 29.26 23.95
CA TYR A 68 -61.32 29.14 22.55
C TYR A 68 -60.22 29.52 21.59
N GLU A 69 -59.44 30.61 21.87
CA GLU A 69 -58.29 30.98 21.09
C GLU A 69 -57.15 29.91 21.16
N LEU A 70 -56.83 29.45 22.36
CA LEU A 70 -55.87 28.35 22.52
C LEU A 70 -56.32 27.06 21.80
N LYS A 71 -57.61 26.73 21.84
CA LYS A 71 -58.10 25.56 21.08
C LYS A 71 -58.06 25.79 19.59
N ARG A 72 -58.33 27.01 19.13
CA ARG A 72 -58.28 27.38 17.70
C ARG A 72 -56.86 27.38 17.19
N ASP A 73 -55.92 27.95 17.95
CA ASP A 73 -54.49 27.99 17.62
C ASP A 73 -53.88 26.55 17.67
N THR A 74 -54.26 25.78 18.69
CA THR A 74 -53.85 24.37 18.77
C THR A 74 -54.44 23.54 17.62
N ALA A 75 -55.72 23.77 17.25
CA ALA A 75 -56.34 23.10 16.10
C ALA A 75 -55.67 23.48 14.77
N SER A 76 -55.28 24.76 14.61
CA SER A 76 -54.59 25.24 13.42
C SER A 76 -53.15 24.67 13.32
N ILE A 77 -52.45 24.54 14.46
CA ILE A 77 -51.10 23.92 14.52
C ILE A 77 -51.21 22.45 14.25
N VAL A 78 -52.21 21.73 14.82
CA VAL A 78 -52.43 20.29 14.61
C VAL A 78 -52.90 19.98 13.19
N SER A 79 -53.61 20.89 12.52
CA SER A 79 -54.05 20.72 11.13
C SER A 79 -53.01 21.16 10.08
N ALA A 80 -51.99 21.90 10.48
CA ALA A 80 -50.89 22.25 9.58
C ALA A 80 -50.07 20.97 9.24
N LEU A 81 -49.91 20.73 7.95
CA LEU A 81 -49.04 19.63 7.50
C LEU A 81 -47.61 19.87 8.03
N PRO A 82 -46.95 18.83 8.62
CA PRO A 82 -45.57 18.97 9.04
C PRO A 82 -44.69 19.38 7.86
N ARG A 83 -43.88 20.40 8.04
CA ARG A 83 -42.91 20.84 7.03
C ARG A 83 -41.68 19.94 7.11
N VAL A 84 -41.21 19.51 5.97
CA VAL A 84 -40.03 18.63 5.85
C VAL A 84 -39.14 19.14 4.73
N ASP A 85 -37.90 19.37 5.05
CA ASP A 85 -36.88 19.63 4.05
C ASP A 85 -36.63 18.36 3.22
N VAL A 86 -36.54 18.50 1.91
CA VAL A 86 -36.27 17.36 1.03
C VAL A 86 -35.08 17.61 0.13
N MET A 87 -34.39 16.56 -0.19
CA MET A 87 -33.29 16.53 -1.13
C MET A 87 -33.50 15.39 -2.14
N ASP A 88 -33.10 15.64 -3.39
CA ASP A 88 -33.11 14.61 -4.41
C ASP A 88 -31.87 13.70 -4.22
N VAL A 89 -32.07 12.37 -4.25
CA VAL A 89 -30.99 11.38 -4.12
C VAL A 89 -30.06 11.47 -5.32
N LYS A 90 -28.76 11.62 -5.07
CA LYS A 90 -27.72 11.67 -6.10
C LYS A 90 -26.85 10.43 -6.07
N PRO A 91 -26.33 9.96 -7.20
CA PRO A 91 -25.37 8.88 -7.22
C PRO A 91 -24.05 9.34 -6.57
N ALA A 92 -23.47 8.48 -5.74
CA ALA A 92 -22.15 8.70 -5.19
C ALA A 92 -21.08 8.54 -6.29
N PRO A 93 -19.91 9.21 -6.18
CA PRO A 93 -18.81 9.01 -7.11
C PRO A 93 -18.38 7.54 -7.17
N THR A 94 -18.40 6.98 -8.37
CA THR A 94 -17.97 5.58 -8.59
C THR A 94 -16.45 5.40 -8.54
N SER A 95 -15.68 6.49 -8.64
CA SER A 95 -14.24 6.49 -8.54
C SER A 95 -13.81 7.05 -7.19
N GLN A 96 -13.04 6.30 -6.46
CA GLN A 96 -12.42 6.74 -5.20
C GLN A 96 -10.90 6.71 -5.31
N THR A 97 -10.28 7.70 -4.68
CA THR A 97 -8.81 7.79 -4.59
C THR A 97 -8.38 7.43 -3.18
N LEU A 98 -7.47 6.46 -3.07
CA LEU A 98 -6.83 6.11 -1.80
C LEU A 98 -5.37 6.56 -1.86
N MET A 99 -4.92 7.24 -0.80
CA MET A 99 -3.54 7.67 -0.64
C MET A 99 -2.84 6.76 0.37
N LEU A 100 -1.80 6.08 -0.08
CA LEU A 100 -1.03 5.11 0.71
C LEU A 100 0.44 5.47 0.74
N PRO A 101 1.17 5.12 1.80
CA PRO A 101 2.62 5.20 1.81
C PRO A 101 3.22 4.18 0.84
N GLY A 102 4.25 4.59 0.13
CA GLY A 102 5.03 3.75 -0.75
C GLY A 102 6.52 3.99 -0.59
N GLU A 103 7.32 3.06 -1.08
CA GLU A 103 8.76 3.11 -1.10
C GLU A 103 9.27 2.92 -2.53
N THR A 104 10.20 3.77 -2.94
CA THR A 104 10.86 3.66 -4.24
C THR A 104 12.00 2.65 -4.18
N SER A 105 12.22 1.94 -5.28
CA SER A 105 13.33 1.00 -5.44
C SER A 105 13.93 1.15 -6.83
N ALA A 106 15.22 0.90 -6.94
CA ALA A 106 15.92 0.86 -8.22
C ALA A 106 15.30 -0.20 -9.16
N TRP A 107 15.39 0.04 -10.48
CA TRP A 107 14.98 -0.96 -11.49
C TRP A 107 15.83 -2.22 -11.38
N TYR A 108 17.14 -2.08 -11.32
CA TYR A 108 18.10 -3.12 -10.95
C TYR A 108 19.04 -2.61 -9.88
N ARG A 109 19.35 -3.45 -8.93
CA ARG A 109 20.39 -3.25 -7.94
C ARG A 109 21.24 -4.51 -7.90
N THR A 110 22.55 -4.37 -8.04
CA THR A 110 23.47 -5.48 -7.93
C THR A 110 24.74 -5.09 -7.19
N THR A 111 25.26 -6.04 -6.42
CA THR A 111 26.59 -5.92 -5.83
C THR A 111 27.58 -6.62 -6.75
N ILE A 112 28.63 -5.93 -7.14
CA ILE A 112 29.71 -6.42 -7.97
C ILE A 112 30.76 -7.06 -7.06
N TYR A 113 31.07 -8.31 -7.35
CA TYR A 113 32.07 -9.09 -6.64
C TYR A 113 33.27 -9.40 -7.52
N SER A 114 34.45 -9.61 -6.90
CA SER A 114 35.61 -10.11 -7.62
C SER A 114 35.42 -11.59 -8.01
N ARG A 115 35.82 -11.91 -9.23
CA ARG A 115 35.91 -13.31 -9.73
C ARG A 115 37.31 -13.87 -9.70
N VAL A 116 38.30 -13.02 -9.40
CA VAL A 116 39.71 -13.38 -9.25
C VAL A 116 40.25 -12.86 -7.92
N SER A 117 41.21 -13.54 -7.34
CA SER A 117 41.91 -13.08 -6.13
C SER A 117 43.15 -12.31 -6.53
N GLY A 118 43.44 -11.23 -5.81
CA GLY A 118 44.57 -10.38 -6.06
C GLY A 118 44.48 -9.07 -5.30
N TYR A 119 45.27 -8.09 -5.64
CA TYR A 119 45.22 -6.76 -5.03
C TYR A 119 44.53 -5.78 -5.95
N LEU A 120 43.66 -4.93 -5.38
CA LEU A 120 43.06 -3.87 -6.16
C LEU A 120 44.14 -2.88 -6.59
N ASN A 121 44.36 -2.79 -7.88
CA ASN A 121 45.36 -1.84 -8.44
C ASN A 121 44.83 -0.41 -8.42
N LYS A 122 43.66 -0.19 -9.04
CA LYS A 122 42.98 1.11 -9.07
C LYS A 122 41.48 0.92 -9.36
N TRP A 123 40.70 1.87 -8.89
CA TRP A 123 39.36 2.10 -9.34
C TRP A 123 39.31 3.27 -10.33
N LEU A 124 38.36 3.24 -11.26
CA LEU A 124 38.19 4.23 -12.35
C LEU A 124 36.90 5.01 -12.21
N VAL A 125 36.09 4.68 -11.23
CA VAL A 125 34.77 5.26 -10.93
C VAL A 125 34.58 5.36 -9.42
N ASP A 126 33.84 6.36 -8.96
CA ASP A 126 33.56 6.54 -7.53
C ASP A 126 32.06 6.65 -7.28
N ILE A 127 31.67 6.77 -6.02
CA ILE A 127 30.28 6.91 -5.57
C ILE A 127 29.65 8.14 -6.26
N GLY A 128 28.46 7.94 -6.85
CA GLY A 128 27.73 8.95 -7.61
C GLY A 128 28.02 8.96 -9.12
N ASP A 129 29.10 8.28 -9.57
CA ASP A 129 29.40 8.20 -11.00
C ASP A 129 28.39 7.36 -11.76
N ARG A 130 28.02 7.83 -12.95
CA ARG A 130 27.20 7.09 -13.89
C ARG A 130 28.08 6.24 -14.81
N VAL A 131 27.73 4.98 -14.90
CA VAL A 131 28.46 3.97 -15.66
C VAL A 131 27.58 3.36 -16.74
N LYS A 132 28.22 2.95 -17.85
CA LYS A 132 27.57 2.21 -18.93
C LYS A 132 27.89 0.73 -18.83
N LYS A 133 27.00 -0.10 -19.34
CA LYS A 133 27.23 -1.55 -19.48
C LYS A 133 28.57 -1.83 -20.16
N GLY A 134 29.41 -2.69 -19.56
CA GLY A 134 30.73 -3.03 -20.04
C GLY A 134 31.83 -2.02 -19.68
N GLN A 135 31.50 -0.87 -19.08
CA GLN A 135 32.51 0.10 -18.62
C GLN A 135 33.34 -0.51 -17.48
N ILE A 136 34.68 -0.38 -17.58
CA ILE A 136 35.60 -0.86 -16.55
C ILE A 136 35.49 0.04 -15.32
N LEU A 137 35.25 -0.58 -14.18
CA LEU A 137 35.08 0.08 -12.87
C LEU A 137 36.39 0.05 -12.07
N ALA A 138 37.09 -1.08 -12.13
CA ALA A 138 38.34 -1.27 -11.41
C ALA A 138 39.23 -2.30 -12.11
N THR A 139 40.49 -2.33 -11.74
CA THR A 139 41.47 -3.32 -12.19
C THR A 139 42.11 -4.00 -10.99
N ILE A 140 42.26 -5.32 -11.08
CA ILE A 140 42.85 -6.15 -10.05
C ILE A 140 44.20 -6.66 -10.57
N ASP A 141 45.21 -6.56 -9.76
CA ASP A 141 46.54 -7.14 -10.02
C ASP A 141 46.54 -8.55 -9.47
N THR A 142 46.89 -9.55 -10.34
CA THR A 142 46.82 -10.96 -10.04
C THR A 142 48.11 -11.68 -10.44
N PRO A 143 49.24 -11.42 -9.76
CA PRO A 143 50.55 -11.97 -10.14
C PRO A 143 50.57 -13.51 -10.20
N ASP A 144 49.84 -14.16 -9.32
CA ASP A 144 49.77 -15.63 -9.29
C ASP A 144 49.08 -16.21 -10.53
N LEU A 145 47.94 -15.55 -10.94
CA LEU A 145 47.21 -15.97 -12.15
C LEU A 145 48.02 -15.67 -13.42
N ASP A 146 48.71 -14.56 -13.46
CA ASP A 146 49.56 -14.19 -14.57
C ASP A 146 50.73 -15.22 -14.73
N SER A 147 51.36 -15.59 -13.62
CA SER A 147 52.39 -16.60 -13.60
C SER A 147 51.87 -17.99 -14.05
N GLN A 148 50.66 -18.36 -13.64
CA GLN A 148 50.01 -19.62 -14.06
C GLN A 148 49.68 -19.59 -15.57
N LEU A 149 49.22 -18.46 -16.08
CA LEU A 149 48.90 -18.30 -17.51
C LEU A 149 50.20 -18.39 -18.37
N ASP A 150 51.26 -17.77 -17.90
CA ASP A 150 52.52 -17.79 -18.63
C ASP A 150 53.16 -19.20 -18.58
N ALA A 151 53.07 -19.93 -17.45
CA ALA A 151 53.50 -21.30 -17.38
C ALA A 151 52.67 -22.20 -18.33
N ALA A 152 51.33 -22.02 -18.39
CA ALA A 152 50.50 -22.80 -19.31
C ALA A 152 50.81 -22.51 -20.79
N LYS A 153 51.13 -21.26 -21.15
CA LYS A 153 51.58 -20.92 -22.50
C LYS A 153 52.91 -21.60 -22.82
N ALA A 154 53.85 -21.65 -21.88
CA ALA A 154 55.11 -22.33 -22.09
C ALA A 154 54.93 -23.86 -22.28
N GLU A 155 54.02 -24.47 -21.52
CA GLU A 155 53.64 -25.91 -21.69
C GLU A 155 53.04 -26.13 -23.09
N LEU A 156 52.13 -25.27 -23.56
CA LEU A 156 51.55 -25.34 -24.90
C LEU A 156 52.63 -25.27 -25.98
N ASN A 157 53.55 -24.29 -25.87
CA ASN A 157 54.63 -24.13 -26.83
C ASN A 157 55.55 -25.38 -26.89
N ALA A 158 55.82 -26.01 -25.73
CA ALA A 158 56.58 -27.24 -25.67
C ALA A 158 55.85 -28.38 -26.36
N ALA A 159 54.56 -28.57 -26.12
CA ALA A 159 53.72 -29.59 -26.76
C ALA A 159 53.62 -29.39 -28.28
N GLU A 160 53.52 -28.13 -28.74
CA GLU A 160 53.52 -27.80 -30.18
C GLU A 160 54.89 -28.16 -30.83
N ALA A 161 56.03 -27.90 -30.13
CA ALA A 161 57.34 -28.28 -30.59
C ALA A 161 57.51 -29.80 -30.67
N GLU A 162 57.02 -30.53 -29.64
CA GLU A 162 57.03 -32.00 -29.65
C GLU A 162 56.18 -32.54 -30.81
N THR A 163 55.00 -31.94 -31.07
CA THR A 163 54.16 -32.35 -32.20
C THR A 163 54.88 -32.21 -33.54
N LYS A 164 55.70 -31.16 -33.76
CA LYS A 164 56.52 -30.99 -34.97
C LYS A 164 57.57 -32.10 -35.09
N VAL A 165 58.18 -32.51 -34.00
CA VAL A 165 59.11 -33.63 -34.02
C VAL A 165 58.37 -34.94 -34.41
N LYS A 166 57.20 -35.21 -33.82
CA LYS A 166 56.41 -36.41 -34.16
C LYS A 166 55.83 -36.35 -35.58
N GLU A 167 55.56 -35.17 -36.11
CA GLU A 167 55.16 -34.99 -37.52
C GLU A 167 56.27 -35.36 -38.47
N SER A 168 57.51 -34.90 -38.17
CA SER A 168 58.68 -35.29 -38.98
C SER A 168 59.01 -36.78 -38.90
N GLU A 169 58.88 -37.39 -37.69
CA GLU A 169 59.03 -38.85 -37.52
C GLU A 169 57.98 -39.63 -38.33
N ALA A 170 56.69 -39.19 -38.28
CA ALA A 170 55.60 -39.82 -39.02
C ALA A 170 55.81 -39.71 -40.54
N GLU A 171 56.24 -38.56 -41.04
CA GLU A 171 56.53 -38.35 -42.46
C GLU A 171 57.72 -39.20 -42.93
N PHE A 172 58.77 -39.31 -42.12
CA PHE A 172 59.91 -40.21 -42.43
C PHE A 172 59.45 -41.68 -42.45
N ALA A 173 58.65 -42.11 -41.46
CA ALA A 173 58.13 -43.48 -41.44
C ALA A 173 57.17 -43.75 -42.61
N ARG A 174 56.37 -42.79 -43.03
CA ARG A 174 55.51 -42.85 -44.19
C ARG A 174 56.31 -43.03 -45.48
N THR A 175 57.28 -42.15 -45.72
CA THR A 175 58.14 -42.22 -46.87
C THR A 175 58.90 -43.52 -46.95
N SER A 176 59.36 -44.04 -45.80
CA SER A 176 60.03 -45.34 -45.68
C SER A 176 59.10 -46.51 -46.02
N TYR A 177 57.88 -46.52 -45.46
CA TYR A 177 56.85 -47.54 -45.81
C TYR A 177 56.43 -47.49 -47.26
N ASP A 178 56.18 -46.34 -47.85
CA ASP A 178 55.81 -46.18 -49.29
C ASP A 178 56.88 -46.73 -50.18
N ARG A 179 58.13 -46.51 -49.95
CA ARG A 179 59.32 -47.10 -50.69
C ARG A 179 59.33 -48.61 -50.64
N TRP A 180 59.03 -49.18 -49.47
CA TRP A 180 59.04 -50.67 -49.30
C TRP A 180 57.74 -51.28 -49.87
N ARG A 181 56.62 -50.63 -49.79
CA ARG A 181 55.35 -51.07 -50.42
C ARG A 181 55.48 -51.17 -51.95
N ASP A 182 56.07 -50.14 -52.55
CA ASP A 182 56.17 -50.01 -53.98
C ASP A 182 57.38 -50.75 -54.62
N SER A 183 58.17 -51.45 -53.78
CA SER A 183 59.30 -52.30 -54.22
C SER A 183 58.77 -53.55 -54.97
N PRO A 184 59.48 -54.00 -56.09
CA PRO A 184 59.07 -55.14 -56.86
C PRO A 184 59.03 -56.43 -56.03
N ALA A 185 58.12 -57.36 -56.42
CA ALA A 185 57.97 -58.67 -55.76
C ALA A 185 59.26 -59.42 -55.81
N GLY A 186 59.72 -60.02 -54.67
CA GLY A 186 60.95 -60.80 -54.54
C GLY A 186 62.18 -60.01 -54.10
N VAL A 187 62.15 -58.67 -54.10
CA VAL A 187 63.26 -57.82 -53.62
C VAL A 187 63.22 -57.64 -52.07
N VAL A 188 61.98 -57.60 -51.51
CA VAL A 188 61.78 -57.40 -50.07
C VAL A 188 60.88 -58.51 -49.51
N SER A 189 61.07 -58.92 -48.23
CA SER A 189 60.26 -59.95 -47.58
C SER A 189 58.93 -59.34 -47.15
N VAL A 190 57.86 -60.16 -47.05
CA VAL A 190 56.54 -59.78 -46.54
C VAL A 190 56.67 -59.25 -45.09
N GLN A 191 57.50 -59.93 -44.27
CA GLN A 191 57.74 -59.56 -42.86
C GLN A 191 58.36 -58.17 -42.72
N GLU A 192 59.34 -57.83 -43.59
CA GLU A 192 59.93 -56.48 -43.56
C GLU A 192 58.95 -55.39 -43.98
N ARG A 193 58.05 -55.66 -44.93
CA ARG A 193 56.97 -54.73 -45.35
C ARG A 193 55.97 -54.49 -44.24
N GLU A 194 55.55 -55.62 -43.58
CA GLU A 194 54.67 -55.51 -42.39
C GLU A 194 55.33 -54.75 -41.23
N ALA A 195 56.64 -54.97 -40.97
CA ALA A 195 57.35 -54.20 -39.96
C ALA A 195 57.40 -52.69 -40.25
N LYS A 196 57.60 -52.29 -41.55
CA LYS A 196 57.56 -50.86 -41.93
C LYS A 196 56.19 -50.24 -41.82
N LYS A 197 55.14 -51.04 -42.16
CA LYS A 197 53.78 -50.64 -41.93
C LYS A 197 53.49 -50.43 -40.46
N ALA A 198 53.81 -51.35 -39.62
CA ALA A 198 53.59 -51.25 -38.18
C ALA A 198 54.38 -50.07 -37.56
N ALA A 199 55.58 -49.75 -38.05
CA ALA A 199 56.33 -48.55 -37.66
C ALA A 199 55.66 -47.29 -38.07
N PHE A 200 55.07 -47.20 -39.30
CA PHE A 200 54.32 -46.10 -39.77
C PHE A 200 53.00 -45.90 -38.95
N ASP A 201 52.23 -46.97 -38.76
CA ASP A 201 50.99 -46.92 -37.98
C ASP A 201 51.27 -46.46 -36.55
N SER A 202 52.40 -46.94 -35.91
CA SER A 202 52.80 -46.45 -34.62
C SER A 202 53.18 -44.98 -34.56
N SER A 203 53.93 -44.49 -35.57
CA SER A 203 54.29 -43.06 -35.64
C SER A 203 53.09 -42.15 -35.83
N ILE A 204 52.08 -42.56 -36.62
CA ILE A 204 50.80 -41.83 -36.74
C ILE A 204 50.07 -41.84 -35.42
N ALA A 205 50.02 -42.93 -34.67
CA ALA A 205 49.40 -42.96 -33.37
C ALA A 205 50.09 -42.01 -32.36
N GLN A 206 51.45 -41.99 -32.39
CA GLN A 206 52.25 -41.05 -31.55
C GLN A 206 51.98 -39.60 -31.95
N LEU A 207 51.93 -39.28 -33.24
CA LEU A 207 51.55 -37.93 -33.74
C LEU A 207 50.17 -37.51 -33.26
N ASN A 208 49.19 -38.42 -33.38
CA ASN A 208 47.83 -38.15 -32.91
C ASN A 208 47.78 -37.94 -31.39
N ALA A 209 48.60 -38.68 -30.61
CA ALA A 209 48.72 -38.47 -29.16
C ALA A 209 49.35 -37.10 -28.85
N ALA A 210 50.40 -36.69 -29.58
CA ALA A 210 51.00 -35.35 -29.40
C ALA A 210 50.03 -34.24 -29.75
N ARG A 211 49.25 -34.36 -30.85
CA ARG A 211 48.21 -33.42 -31.21
C ARG A 211 47.10 -33.32 -30.15
N ALA A 212 46.68 -34.45 -29.59
CA ALA A 212 45.74 -34.45 -28.47
C ALA A 212 46.28 -33.71 -27.25
N ARG A 213 47.59 -33.84 -26.95
CA ARG A 213 48.26 -33.09 -25.87
C ARG A 213 48.20 -31.58 -26.13
N VAL A 214 48.49 -31.09 -27.33
CA VAL A 214 48.33 -29.67 -27.72
C VAL A 214 46.93 -29.19 -27.45
N ASN A 215 45.90 -29.96 -27.81
CA ASN A 215 44.51 -29.59 -27.58
C ASN A 215 44.19 -29.44 -26.07
N VAL A 216 44.74 -30.29 -25.22
CA VAL A 216 44.57 -30.19 -23.75
C VAL A 216 45.25 -28.95 -23.21
N ASP A 217 46.50 -28.66 -23.60
CA ASP A 217 47.24 -27.50 -23.13
C ASP A 217 46.66 -26.19 -23.68
N GLN A 218 46.14 -26.19 -24.91
CA GLN A 218 45.40 -25.06 -25.48
C GLN A 218 44.11 -24.77 -24.67
N ALA A 219 43.37 -25.82 -24.28
CA ALA A 219 42.16 -25.65 -23.45
C ALA A 219 42.50 -25.05 -22.08
N LYS A 220 43.64 -25.47 -21.48
CA LYS A 220 44.18 -24.92 -20.23
C LYS A 220 44.48 -23.43 -20.38
N VAL A 221 45.18 -23.01 -21.43
CA VAL A 221 45.50 -21.61 -21.76
C VAL A 221 44.22 -20.81 -21.94
N ASN A 222 43.24 -21.32 -22.70
CA ASN A 222 41.96 -20.66 -22.89
C ASN A 222 41.20 -20.45 -21.58
N GLY A 223 41.19 -21.46 -20.69
CA GLY A 223 40.59 -21.36 -19.37
C GLY A 223 41.19 -20.25 -18.51
N LEU A 224 42.55 -20.25 -18.40
CA LEU A 224 43.26 -19.23 -17.64
C LEU A 224 43.13 -17.82 -18.26
N THR A 225 43.13 -17.73 -19.60
CA THR A 225 42.89 -16.44 -20.30
C THR A 225 41.48 -15.88 -19.99
N SER A 226 40.47 -16.75 -20.01
CA SER A 226 39.10 -16.37 -19.64
C SER A 226 39.02 -15.92 -18.18
N LEU A 227 39.78 -16.57 -17.29
CA LEU A 227 39.87 -16.15 -15.89
C LEU A 227 40.59 -14.81 -15.74
N ALA A 228 41.69 -14.61 -16.49
CA ALA A 228 42.46 -13.37 -16.49
C ALA A 228 41.61 -12.13 -17.03
N ALA A 229 40.67 -12.40 -17.89
CA ALA A 229 39.75 -11.32 -18.35
C ALA A 229 38.96 -10.68 -17.19
N PHE A 230 38.72 -11.41 -16.10
CA PHE A 230 38.03 -10.89 -14.91
C PHE A 230 38.89 -10.00 -14.01
N LYS A 231 40.17 -9.79 -14.34
CA LYS A 231 41.01 -8.75 -13.73
C LYS A 231 40.43 -7.35 -13.95
N SER A 232 39.71 -7.14 -15.05
CA SER A 232 38.98 -5.94 -15.36
C SER A 232 37.52 -6.11 -14.91
N VAL A 233 37.18 -5.48 -13.80
CA VAL A 233 35.83 -5.49 -13.24
C VAL A 233 34.98 -4.51 -14.05
N SER A 234 33.88 -4.95 -14.63
CA SER A 234 33.02 -4.12 -15.47
C SER A 234 31.57 -4.10 -15.00
N ALA A 235 30.85 -3.02 -15.37
CA ALA A 235 29.44 -2.83 -15.08
C ALA A 235 28.56 -3.81 -15.91
N PRO A 236 27.60 -4.52 -15.30
CA PRO A 236 26.72 -5.45 -16.02
C PRO A 236 25.57 -4.75 -16.76
N PHE A 237 25.19 -3.53 -16.35
CA PHE A 237 24.15 -2.69 -16.92
C PHE A 237 24.46 -1.21 -16.70
N ASP A 238 23.70 -0.33 -17.34
CA ASP A 238 23.79 1.11 -17.16
C ASP A 238 23.21 1.53 -15.81
N GLY A 239 23.92 2.36 -15.04
CA GLY A 239 23.45 2.78 -13.72
C GLY A 239 24.37 3.79 -13.05
N ALA A 240 24.19 3.99 -11.76
CA ALA A 240 25.06 4.79 -10.92
C ALA A 240 25.70 3.93 -9.83
N ILE A 241 26.93 4.26 -9.45
CA ILE A 241 27.62 3.63 -8.32
C ILE A 241 27.01 4.23 -7.03
N THR A 242 26.42 3.39 -6.21
CA THR A 242 25.83 3.83 -4.92
C THR A 242 26.73 3.52 -3.74
N GLU A 243 27.56 2.49 -3.86
CA GLU A 243 28.52 2.12 -2.81
C GLU A 243 29.83 1.67 -3.45
N ARG A 244 30.95 2.02 -2.81
CA ARG A 244 32.28 1.49 -3.05
C ARG A 244 32.82 0.94 -1.72
N ARG A 245 33.24 -0.32 -1.73
CA ARG A 245 33.63 -1.04 -0.52
C ARG A 245 35.08 -1.53 -0.57
N VAL A 246 35.89 -0.94 -1.45
CA VAL A 246 37.29 -1.35 -1.65
C VAL A 246 38.14 -0.14 -2.02
N ASP A 247 39.39 -0.16 -1.55
CA ASP A 247 40.39 0.85 -1.84
C ASP A 247 41.61 0.25 -2.55
N PRO A 248 42.40 1.05 -3.31
CA PRO A 248 43.62 0.58 -3.93
C PRO A 248 44.58 -0.02 -2.91
N GLY A 249 45.09 -1.22 -3.20
CA GLY A 249 45.95 -1.98 -2.31
C GLY A 249 45.20 -3.02 -1.44
N ASP A 250 43.88 -3.00 -1.42
CA ASP A 250 43.09 -4.00 -0.72
C ASP A 250 43.24 -5.38 -1.37
N LEU A 251 43.37 -6.41 -0.53
CA LEU A 251 43.30 -7.78 -0.97
C LEU A 251 41.87 -8.18 -1.25
N VAL A 252 41.56 -8.45 -2.51
CA VAL A 252 40.26 -8.96 -2.93
C VAL A 252 40.33 -10.49 -3.12
N THR A 253 39.31 -11.18 -2.65
CA THR A 253 39.23 -12.62 -2.74
C THR A 253 38.05 -13.06 -3.58
N ALA A 254 38.29 -14.02 -4.48
CA ALA A 254 37.24 -14.75 -5.18
C ALA A 254 36.88 -16.00 -4.40
N GLY A 255 35.59 -16.37 -4.34
CA GLY A 255 35.20 -17.57 -3.62
C GLY A 255 33.67 -17.73 -3.49
N SER A 256 33.26 -18.52 -2.49
CA SER A 256 31.83 -18.63 -2.14
C SER A 256 31.33 -17.32 -1.55
N THR A 257 30.01 -17.08 -1.62
CA THR A 257 29.33 -15.84 -1.20
C THR A 257 29.70 -15.35 0.22
N ALA A 258 30.16 -16.22 1.10
CA ALA A 258 30.55 -15.88 2.47
C ALA A 258 31.96 -15.26 2.59
N SER A 259 32.85 -15.48 1.60
CA SER A 259 34.25 -15.01 1.62
C SER A 259 34.62 -14.09 0.45
N THR A 260 33.71 -13.87 -0.49
CA THR A 260 33.96 -13.00 -1.65
C THR A 260 33.89 -11.52 -1.24
N THR A 261 34.89 -10.74 -1.64
CA THR A 261 34.94 -9.31 -1.35
C THR A 261 33.98 -8.55 -2.27
N PRO A 262 32.96 -7.83 -1.71
CA PRO A 262 32.12 -6.95 -2.50
C PRO A 262 32.91 -5.71 -2.89
N LEU A 263 32.83 -5.30 -4.15
CA LEU A 263 33.59 -4.17 -4.69
C LEU A 263 32.72 -2.92 -4.80
N PHE A 264 31.64 -3.01 -5.57
CA PHE A 264 30.74 -1.90 -5.85
C PHE A 264 29.27 -2.33 -5.72
N VAL A 265 28.39 -1.37 -5.45
CA VAL A 265 26.96 -1.53 -5.66
C VAL A 265 26.55 -0.59 -6.79
N ILE A 266 25.86 -1.14 -7.79
CA ILE A 266 25.35 -0.39 -8.95
C ILE A 266 23.82 -0.45 -8.91
N GLU A 267 23.21 0.70 -9.12
CA GLU A 267 21.76 0.84 -9.20
C GLU A 267 21.36 1.52 -10.51
N GLN A 268 20.39 0.91 -11.19
CA GLN A 268 19.74 1.51 -12.36
C GLN A 268 18.47 2.23 -11.89
N SER A 269 18.39 3.54 -12.13
CA SER A 269 17.33 4.42 -11.66
C SER A 269 16.70 5.33 -12.71
N ASP A 270 16.95 5.09 -14.01
CA ASP A 270 16.25 5.72 -15.15
C ASP A 270 14.74 5.34 -15.18
N ARG A 271 14.42 4.23 -14.54
CA ARG A 271 13.08 3.77 -14.18
C ARG A 271 13.09 3.40 -12.70
N ILE A 272 12.01 3.72 -12.02
CA ILE A 272 11.84 3.43 -10.58
C ILE A 272 10.64 2.51 -10.39
N ARG A 273 10.78 1.57 -9.48
CA ARG A 273 9.68 0.78 -8.95
C ARG A 273 9.19 1.41 -7.66
N VAL A 274 7.89 1.48 -7.52
CA VAL A 274 7.26 1.90 -6.28
C VAL A 274 6.48 0.73 -5.70
N PHE A 275 6.82 0.37 -4.48
CA PHE A 275 6.12 -0.66 -3.72
C PHE A 275 5.15 0.00 -2.75
N THR A 276 3.91 -0.42 -2.79
CA THR A 276 2.85 0.07 -1.93
C THR A 276 2.09 -1.11 -1.33
N SER A 277 1.83 -1.05 -0.02
CA SER A 277 1.01 -2.04 0.67
C SER A 277 -0.44 -1.58 0.68
N VAL A 278 -1.29 -2.29 -0.05
CA VAL A 278 -2.71 -1.96 -0.25
C VAL A 278 -3.58 -2.84 0.64
N PRO A 279 -4.52 -2.28 1.42
CA PRO A 279 -5.48 -3.05 2.20
C PRO A 279 -6.30 -4.02 1.36
N GLN A 280 -6.71 -5.14 1.94
CA GLN A 280 -7.40 -6.23 1.25
C GLN A 280 -8.65 -5.78 0.50
N ASP A 281 -9.50 -4.98 1.14
CA ASP A 281 -10.77 -4.48 0.60
C ASP A 281 -10.61 -3.64 -0.68
N VAL A 282 -9.47 -2.94 -0.82
CA VAL A 282 -9.12 -2.18 -2.02
C VAL A 282 -8.37 -3.06 -3.02
N ALA A 283 -7.49 -3.94 -2.56
CA ALA A 283 -6.68 -4.81 -3.41
C ALA A 283 -7.55 -5.71 -4.32
N GLU A 284 -8.70 -6.17 -3.82
CA GLU A 284 -9.68 -6.97 -4.60
C GLU A 284 -10.28 -6.19 -5.79
N LYS A 285 -10.28 -4.86 -5.72
CA LYS A 285 -10.84 -3.98 -6.75
C LYS A 285 -9.78 -3.48 -7.74
N LEU A 286 -8.49 -3.71 -7.45
CA LEU A 286 -7.38 -3.31 -8.31
C LEU A 286 -7.09 -4.34 -9.39
N LYS A 287 -6.55 -3.86 -10.50
CA LYS A 287 -6.08 -4.69 -11.62
C LYS A 287 -4.72 -4.21 -12.08
N VAL A 288 -3.95 -5.13 -12.66
CA VAL A 288 -2.75 -4.76 -13.41
C VAL A 288 -3.16 -3.79 -14.53
N GLY A 289 -2.42 -2.70 -14.70
CA GLY A 289 -2.73 -1.59 -15.59
C GLY A 289 -3.52 -0.45 -14.93
N SER A 290 -3.99 -0.59 -13.67
CA SER A 290 -4.62 0.53 -12.96
C SER A 290 -3.67 1.72 -12.83
N PRO A 291 -4.13 2.96 -13.10
CA PRO A 291 -3.30 4.14 -13.02
C PRO A 291 -2.92 4.43 -11.56
N VAL A 292 -1.69 4.87 -11.39
CA VAL A 292 -1.13 5.26 -10.09
C VAL A 292 -0.47 6.62 -10.23
N ARG A 293 -0.71 7.50 -9.29
CA ARG A 293 -0.03 8.78 -9.17
C ARG A 293 0.83 8.79 -7.91
N VAL A 294 2.11 9.02 -8.07
CA VAL A 294 3.08 9.04 -6.97
C VAL A 294 3.50 10.47 -6.70
N VAL A 295 3.42 10.89 -5.43
CA VAL A 295 3.73 12.25 -4.99
C VAL A 295 4.85 12.20 -3.97
N THR A 296 5.88 13.02 -4.16
CA THR A 296 7.00 13.20 -3.22
C THR A 296 6.72 14.35 -2.24
N GLY A 297 7.48 14.44 -1.14
CA GLY A 297 7.51 15.63 -0.29
C GLY A 297 6.22 15.98 0.44
N GLY A 298 5.60 15.01 1.11
CA GLY A 298 4.49 15.30 2.04
C GLY A 298 3.16 15.74 1.41
N GLY A 299 3.01 15.63 0.07
CA GLY A 299 1.77 15.91 -0.65
C GLY A 299 1.77 17.20 -1.49
N SER A 300 2.73 18.10 -1.29
CA SER A 300 2.93 19.31 -2.11
C SER A 300 4.06 19.17 -3.13
N GLY A 301 4.69 18.00 -3.22
CA GLY A 301 5.81 17.73 -4.10
C GLY A 301 5.40 17.40 -5.54
N ARG A 302 6.42 17.12 -6.37
CA ARG A 302 6.22 16.73 -7.77
C ARG A 302 5.45 15.41 -7.86
N ALA A 303 4.49 15.37 -8.76
CA ALA A 303 3.71 14.18 -9.05
C ALA A 303 4.27 13.43 -10.28
N TYR A 304 4.31 12.11 -10.18
CA TYR A 304 4.74 11.20 -11.23
C TYR A 304 3.60 10.24 -11.54
N GLU A 305 3.35 9.98 -12.80
CA GLU A 305 2.31 9.07 -13.23
C GLU A 305 2.93 7.73 -13.64
N GLY A 306 2.26 6.66 -13.26
CA GLY A 306 2.64 5.29 -13.56
C GLY A 306 1.45 4.36 -13.58
N GLN A 307 1.73 3.07 -13.66
CA GLN A 307 0.71 2.03 -13.69
C GLN A 307 1.12 0.87 -12.79
N ILE A 308 0.14 0.20 -12.21
CA ILE A 308 0.34 -1.07 -11.51
C ILE A 308 0.77 -2.12 -12.53
N VAL A 309 1.97 -2.66 -12.35
CA VAL A 309 2.51 -3.70 -13.26
C VAL A 309 2.48 -5.07 -12.63
N ARG A 310 2.54 -5.16 -11.31
CA ARG A 310 2.51 -6.43 -10.56
C ARG A 310 1.76 -6.28 -9.24
N MET A 311 1.12 -7.36 -8.86
CA MET A 311 0.48 -7.55 -7.56
C MET A 311 0.91 -8.92 -7.06
N THR A 312 1.25 -9.03 -5.77
CA THR A 312 1.79 -10.29 -5.23
C THR A 312 0.79 -11.44 -5.24
N GLY A 313 -0.51 -11.16 -5.34
CA GLY A 313 -1.56 -12.18 -5.30
C GLY A 313 -1.71 -12.88 -3.94
N SER A 314 -0.94 -12.46 -2.94
CA SER A 314 -1.01 -12.93 -1.56
C SER A 314 -1.05 -11.76 -0.59
N LEU A 315 -1.71 -11.95 0.55
CA LEU A 315 -1.78 -10.96 1.62
C LEU A 315 -0.70 -11.25 2.67
N ASP A 316 -0.12 -10.18 3.20
CA ASP A 316 0.63 -10.26 4.45
C ASP A 316 -0.35 -10.55 5.59
N PRO A 317 -0.22 -11.68 6.32
CA PRO A 317 -1.19 -12.08 7.33
C PRO A 317 -1.21 -11.16 8.57
N LYS A 318 -0.12 -10.42 8.81
CA LYS A 318 -0.02 -9.50 9.96
C LYS A 318 -0.65 -8.14 9.63
N ALA A 319 -0.31 -7.58 8.49
CA ALA A 319 -0.79 -6.27 8.06
C ALA A 319 -2.12 -6.35 7.29
N ARG A 320 -2.53 -7.53 6.80
CA ARG A 320 -3.67 -7.75 5.90
C ARG A 320 -3.63 -6.85 4.66
N THR A 321 -2.43 -6.67 4.13
CA THR A 321 -2.19 -5.87 2.94
C THR A 321 -1.60 -6.70 1.82
N MET A 322 -1.88 -6.33 0.59
CA MET A 322 -1.27 -6.88 -0.62
C MET A 322 -0.19 -5.92 -1.11
N ARG A 323 1.01 -6.43 -1.40
CA ARG A 323 2.06 -5.63 -2.00
C ARG A 323 1.81 -5.45 -3.49
N VAL A 324 1.78 -4.20 -3.90
CA VAL A 324 1.56 -3.76 -5.28
C VAL A 324 2.80 -3.04 -5.77
N GLU A 325 3.21 -3.30 -7.00
CA GLU A 325 4.35 -2.68 -7.66
C GLU A 325 3.87 -1.82 -8.82
N ALA A 326 4.31 -0.57 -8.83
CA ALA A 326 4.08 0.36 -9.94
C ALA A 326 5.42 0.80 -10.54
N ASP A 327 5.49 0.85 -11.86
CA ASP A 327 6.65 1.32 -12.59
C ASP A 327 6.47 2.79 -12.99
N LEU A 328 7.51 3.60 -12.75
CA LEU A 328 7.54 5.01 -13.13
C LEU A 328 8.78 5.32 -13.98
N PRO A 329 8.63 6.07 -15.07
CA PRO A 329 9.78 6.63 -15.78
C PRO A 329 10.47 7.71 -14.92
N ASN A 330 11.79 7.73 -14.91
CA ASN A 330 12.59 8.67 -14.12
C ASN A 330 13.76 9.21 -14.95
N PRO A 331 13.49 9.86 -16.10
CA PRO A 331 14.54 10.27 -17.03
C PRO A 331 15.46 11.37 -16.47
N ASP A 332 14.99 12.16 -15.54
CA ASP A 332 15.71 13.23 -14.85
C ASP A 332 16.35 12.75 -13.53
N TYR A 333 16.19 11.48 -13.17
CA TYR A 333 16.72 10.88 -11.93
C TYR A 333 16.29 11.60 -10.64
N ALA A 334 15.17 12.31 -10.68
CA ALA A 334 14.67 13.06 -9.53
C ALA A 334 14.14 12.15 -8.42
N LEU A 335 13.69 10.94 -8.76
CA LEU A 335 13.36 9.91 -7.79
C LEU A 335 14.59 9.06 -7.50
N ALA A 336 15.10 9.15 -6.28
CA ALA A 336 16.15 8.26 -5.82
C ALA A 336 15.54 6.96 -5.25
N PRO A 337 16.18 5.80 -5.42
CA PRO A 337 15.80 4.57 -4.72
C PRO A 337 15.83 4.77 -3.19
N GLY A 338 14.91 4.13 -2.47
CA GLY A 338 14.81 4.24 -1.01
C GLY A 338 14.03 5.47 -0.50
N MET A 339 13.46 6.29 -1.39
CA MET A 339 12.61 7.42 -0.97
C MET A 339 11.23 6.93 -0.53
N TYR A 340 10.71 7.53 0.56
CA TYR A 340 9.30 7.41 0.90
C TYR A 340 8.46 8.35 0.04
N VAL A 341 7.38 7.81 -0.51
CA VAL A 341 6.47 8.53 -1.39
C VAL A 341 5.01 8.27 -0.97
N ARG A 342 4.11 9.10 -1.46
CA ARG A 342 2.66 8.87 -1.33
C ARG A 342 2.12 8.40 -2.66
N THR A 343 1.50 7.25 -2.64
CA THR A 343 0.91 6.61 -3.82
C THR A 343 -0.60 6.84 -3.80
N GLN A 344 -1.11 7.55 -4.79
CA GLN A 344 -2.54 7.72 -5.02
C GLN A 344 -3.00 6.66 -6.00
N ILE A 345 -3.89 5.80 -5.55
CA ILE A 345 -4.46 4.72 -6.36
C ILE A 345 -5.94 5.00 -6.55
N GLN A 346 -6.38 5.01 -7.79
CA GLN A 346 -7.81 5.14 -8.13
C GLN A 346 -8.41 3.76 -8.34
N PHE A 347 -9.56 3.53 -7.72
CA PHE A 347 -10.30 2.28 -7.88
C PHE A 347 -11.80 2.55 -8.03
N THR A 348 -12.49 1.65 -8.70
CA THR A 348 -13.94 1.74 -8.92
C THR A 348 -14.66 1.08 -7.76
N ARG A 349 -15.66 1.77 -7.22
CA ARG A 349 -16.60 1.24 -6.22
C ARG A 349 -17.90 0.82 -6.87
N GLN A 350 -18.66 -0.01 -6.18
CA GLN A 350 -20.03 -0.30 -6.57
C GLN A 350 -20.86 1.00 -6.52
N ALA A 351 -21.77 1.13 -7.46
CA ALA A 351 -22.69 2.27 -7.47
C ALA A 351 -23.48 2.31 -6.16
N SER A 352 -23.42 3.45 -5.50
CA SER A 352 -24.15 3.74 -4.27
C SER A 352 -24.82 5.11 -4.41
N MET A 353 -25.79 5.38 -3.55
CA MET A 353 -26.46 6.67 -3.50
C MET A 353 -25.91 7.47 -2.32
N GLN A 354 -25.65 8.75 -2.53
CA GLN A 354 -25.13 9.63 -1.49
C GLN A 354 -26.25 10.49 -0.91
N LEU A 355 -26.34 10.52 0.41
CA LEU A 355 -27.27 11.34 1.18
C LEU A 355 -26.53 12.04 2.33
N PRO A 356 -26.97 13.21 2.80
CA PRO A 356 -26.49 13.79 4.04
C PRO A 356 -26.81 12.87 5.23
N ALA A 357 -25.98 12.85 6.25
CA ALA A 357 -26.21 12.07 7.46
C ALA A 357 -27.55 12.42 8.15
N SER A 358 -28.04 13.66 7.96
CA SER A 358 -29.34 14.15 8.43
C SER A 358 -30.58 13.48 7.80
N ALA A 359 -30.38 12.72 6.72
CA ALA A 359 -31.44 11.91 6.09
C ALA A 359 -31.61 10.54 6.76
N LEU A 360 -30.60 10.09 7.52
CA LEU A 360 -30.60 8.78 8.15
C LEU A 360 -31.37 8.81 9.47
N ILE A 361 -32.21 7.82 9.67
CA ILE A 361 -33.03 7.65 10.87
C ILE A 361 -32.82 6.25 11.39
N PHE A 362 -32.64 6.11 12.69
CA PHE A 362 -32.60 4.81 13.35
C PHE A 362 -33.95 4.52 14.02
N ARG A 363 -34.63 3.50 13.55
CA ARG A 363 -35.88 3.01 14.17
C ARG A 363 -35.76 1.51 14.42
N SER A 364 -36.06 1.10 15.64
CA SER A 364 -35.98 -0.35 16.03
C SER A 364 -34.61 -0.97 15.70
N ASP A 365 -33.53 -0.20 15.90
CA ASP A 365 -32.12 -0.55 15.62
C ASP A 365 -31.77 -0.79 14.12
N GLU A 366 -32.70 -0.48 13.21
CA GLU A 366 -32.45 -0.55 11.77
C GLU A 366 -32.28 0.86 11.15
N PRO A 367 -31.31 1.05 10.25
CA PRO A 367 -31.15 2.29 9.52
C PRO A 367 -32.27 2.41 8.47
N GLN A 368 -32.97 3.55 8.50
CA GLN A 368 -34.03 3.89 7.57
C GLN A 368 -33.87 5.28 6.99
N VAL A 369 -34.48 5.51 5.87
CA VAL A 369 -34.68 6.83 5.28
C VAL A 369 -36.15 7.08 5.04
N ALA A 370 -36.54 8.37 5.09
CA ALA A 370 -37.91 8.77 4.80
C ALA A 370 -38.02 9.25 3.35
N VAL A 371 -38.51 8.41 2.49
CA VAL A 371 -38.76 8.76 1.07
C VAL A 371 -40.08 9.51 0.95
N VAL A 372 -40.08 10.62 0.20
CA VAL A 372 -41.28 11.40 -0.06
C VAL A 372 -41.82 11.03 -1.44
N GLY A 373 -42.96 10.38 -1.45
CA GLY A 373 -43.67 9.98 -2.67
C GLY A 373 -44.20 11.17 -3.50
N LYS A 374 -44.76 10.86 -4.67
CA LYS A 374 -45.35 11.87 -5.58
C LYS A 374 -46.58 12.59 -4.95
N ASP A 375 -47.24 11.91 -4.00
CA ASP A 375 -48.41 12.44 -3.28
C ASP A 375 -48.02 13.20 -2.01
N ASP A 376 -46.74 13.51 -1.82
CA ASP A 376 -46.14 14.13 -0.63
C ASP A 376 -46.42 13.37 0.66
N LYS A 377 -46.45 12.02 0.55
CA LYS A 377 -46.52 11.10 1.68
C LYS A 377 -45.14 10.51 2.02
N ILE A 378 -44.91 10.39 3.31
CA ILE A 378 -43.67 9.75 3.82
C ILE A 378 -43.78 8.25 3.76
N GLU A 379 -42.74 7.60 3.22
CA GLU A 379 -42.51 6.17 3.26
C GLU A 379 -41.18 5.92 3.96
N PHE A 380 -41.19 5.26 5.14
CA PHE A 380 -39.96 4.82 5.79
C PHE A 380 -39.49 3.54 5.13
N ARG A 381 -38.24 3.55 4.64
CA ARG A 381 -37.63 2.43 3.92
C ARG A 381 -36.32 2.05 4.56
N ASN A 382 -36.14 0.76 4.83
CA ASN A 382 -34.86 0.23 5.33
C ASN A 382 -33.79 0.38 4.27
N VAL A 383 -32.59 0.77 4.68
CA VAL A 383 -31.44 0.99 3.80
C VAL A 383 -30.25 0.22 4.29
N VAL A 384 -29.37 -0.11 3.35
CA VAL A 384 -28.06 -0.72 3.67
C VAL A 384 -26.99 0.33 3.47
N ILE A 385 -26.32 0.68 4.56
CA ILE A 385 -25.23 1.67 4.54
C ILE A 385 -23.98 1.00 3.97
N ALA A 386 -23.39 1.61 2.96
CA ALA A 386 -22.12 1.20 2.37
C ALA A 386 -20.93 1.91 3.04
N SER A 387 -21.10 3.19 3.39
CA SER A 387 -20.09 4.00 4.06
C SER A 387 -20.75 5.17 4.77
N ASP A 388 -20.17 5.59 5.88
CA ASP A 388 -20.60 6.78 6.65
C ASP A 388 -19.32 7.56 7.02
N ASP A 389 -19.26 8.84 6.61
CA ASP A 389 -18.17 9.76 6.92
C ASP A 389 -18.54 10.82 7.99
N GLY A 390 -19.74 10.70 8.58
CA GLY A 390 -20.28 11.58 9.59
C GLY A 390 -21.01 12.82 9.01
N ASN A 391 -20.72 13.25 7.81
CA ASN A 391 -21.41 14.32 7.09
C ASN A 391 -22.34 13.78 6.01
N SER A 392 -21.88 12.78 5.30
CA SER A 392 -22.61 12.07 4.25
C SER A 392 -22.63 10.55 4.47
N VAL A 393 -23.70 9.93 4.04
CA VAL A 393 -23.90 8.47 4.10
C VAL A 393 -24.08 7.95 2.69
N GLU A 394 -23.34 6.92 2.35
CA GLU A 394 -23.51 6.19 1.11
C GLU A 394 -24.39 4.96 1.33
N ILE A 395 -25.41 4.83 0.51
CA ILE A 395 -26.41 3.75 0.60
C ILE A 395 -26.26 2.85 -0.60
N SER A 396 -26.05 1.55 -0.34
CA SER A 396 -25.92 0.54 -1.39
C SER A 396 -27.26 0.00 -1.89
N SER A 397 -28.31 0.07 -1.06
CA SER A 397 -29.65 -0.40 -1.44
C SER A 397 -30.72 0.24 -0.58
N GLY A 398 -31.95 0.37 -1.12
CA GLY A 398 -33.11 0.93 -0.44
C GLY A 398 -33.60 2.25 -1.01
N VAL A 399 -32.78 2.97 -1.78
CA VAL A 399 -33.15 4.21 -2.48
C VAL A 399 -32.64 4.18 -3.91
N SER A 400 -33.32 4.95 -4.79
CA SER A 400 -32.97 5.07 -6.21
C SER A 400 -32.65 6.52 -6.55
N GLU A 401 -31.87 6.71 -7.62
CA GLU A 401 -31.52 8.03 -8.13
C GLU A 401 -32.78 8.87 -8.44
N GLY A 402 -32.79 10.12 -7.98
CA GLY A 402 -33.88 11.06 -8.22
C GLY A 402 -35.07 10.89 -7.28
N GLU A 403 -35.05 9.93 -6.33
CA GLU A 403 -36.06 9.90 -5.26
C GLU A 403 -35.84 11.07 -4.30
N ARG A 404 -36.96 11.59 -3.76
CA ARG A 404 -36.94 12.70 -2.77
C ARG A 404 -36.84 12.08 -1.38
N VAL A 405 -35.80 12.43 -0.62
CA VAL A 405 -35.60 11.99 0.76
C VAL A 405 -35.72 13.16 1.72
N ALA A 406 -36.45 12.97 2.80
CA ALA A 406 -36.63 13.97 3.84
C ALA A 406 -35.44 14.06 4.77
N LEU A 407 -35.04 15.27 5.13
CA LEU A 407 -33.95 15.60 6.03
C LEU A 407 -34.49 15.96 7.42
N ASN A 408 -33.73 15.69 8.47
CA ASN A 408 -34.03 16.09 9.87
C ASN A 408 -35.46 15.77 10.31
N ILE A 409 -35.97 14.60 9.93
CA ILE A 409 -37.36 14.26 10.14
C ILE A 409 -37.67 14.05 11.65
N SER A 410 -38.76 14.65 12.10
CA SER A 410 -39.23 14.50 13.48
C SER A 410 -39.71 13.09 13.77
N SER A 411 -39.41 12.56 14.96
CA SER A 411 -39.89 11.25 15.43
C SER A 411 -41.40 11.11 15.50
N ARG A 412 -42.14 12.24 15.45
CA ARG A 412 -43.62 12.26 15.46
C ARG A 412 -44.24 11.92 14.12
N ILE A 413 -43.50 11.97 13.03
CA ILE A 413 -44.00 11.64 11.69
C ILE A 413 -44.14 10.15 11.53
N THR A 414 -45.29 9.73 11.03
CA THR A 414 -45.63 8.29 10.84
C THR A 414 -45.62 7.90 9.37
N ASN A 415 -45.51 6.64 9.09
CA ASN A 415 -45.55 6.11 7.73
C ASN A 415 -46.89 6.43 7.05
N GLY A 416 -46.88 6.84 5.81
CA GLY A 416 -48.06 7.29 5.04
C GLY A 416 -48.57 8.69 5.36
N GLN A 417 -47.98 9.44 6.30
CA GLN A 417 -48.39 10.77 6.67
C GLN A 417 -48.05 11.77 5.54
N LYS A 418 -48.99 12.67 5.23
CA LYS A 418 -48.79 13.73 4.27
C LYS A 418 -47.99 14.88 4.89
N VAL A 419 -47.06 15.44 4.16
CA VAL A 419 -46.16 16.52 4.60
C VAL A 419 -46.15 17.67 3.62
N ALA A 420 -45.80 18.86 4.10
CA ALA A 420 -45.53 20.00 3.25
C ALA A 420 -44.03 20.02 2.90
N VAL A 421 -43.74 19.84 1.64
CA VAL A 421 -42.37 19.72 1.14
C VAL A 421 -41.74 21.11 0.94
N GLU A 422 -40.59 21.31 1.55
CA GLU A 422 -39.76 22.49 1.32
C GLU A 422 -38.45 21.99 0.68
N LYS A 423 -38.13 22.48 -0.55
CA LYS A 423 -36.85 22.08 -1.19
C LYS A 423 -35.70 22.79 -0.51
N THR A 424 -34.81 22.06 0.11
CA THR A 424 -33.57 22.66 0.59
C THR A 424 -32.70 23.03 -0.60
N SER A 425 -32.44 24.32 -0.76
CA SER A 425 -31.38 24.81 -1.63
C SER A 425 -30.06 24.32 -1.06
N GLU A 426 -29.36 23.49 -1.82
CA GLU A 426 -28.02 23.04 -1.52
C GLU A 426 -27.13 24.25 -1.22
N ALA A 427 -26.70 24.43 0.02
CA ALA A 427 -25.61 25.33 0.32
C ALA A 427 -24.36 24.70 -0.34
N ALA A 428 -23.93 25.34 -1.44
CA ALA A 428 -22.65 25.07 -2.03
C ALA A 428 -21.56 25.49 -1.02
N ASP A 429 -20.81 24.51 -0.52
CA ASP A 429 -19.47 24.68 0.07
C ASP A 429 -18.51 23.68 -0.55
#